data_f51efd184cd71b380131d0453e1bce35
#
_entry.id   f51efd184cd71b380131d0453e1bce35
#
_cell.length_a   1.000
_cell.length_b   1.000
_cell.length_c   1.000
_cell.angle_alpha   90.00
_cell.angle_beta   90.00
_cell.angle_gamma   90.00
#
_symmetry.space_group_name_H-M   'P 1'
#
loop_
_entity.id
_entity.type
_entity.pdbx_description
1 polymer ?
#
loop_
_entity_poly.entity_id
_entity_poly.type
_entity_poly.pdbx_seq_one_letter_code
_entity_poly.pdbx_strand_id
1 'polypeptide(L)'
;RIREVIEGTEITFEQFVEKKIFFAKQNKPADLETIKFFGLTKTSWHKEDERLFPDTIECLKKLHRYYKIGIIANQSLGSKERLETFGILKYIDVVVASAEEGVAKPDKRIFEIALQRAGCKLEEAVMVGDRLDNDIVPANEIGMYTIWIKQGNWKDACPTEELEQSDMTVENLSELCEMILLPLDVSGN
;
A
#
# COMPACT_ATOMS: atom_id res chain seq x y z
N ARG A 1 -8.51 4.73 -7.62
CA ARG A 1 -9.78 3.95 -7.64
C ARG A 1 -11.02 4.84 -7.63
N ILE A 2 -11.13 5.84 -6.74
CA ILE A 2 -12.25 6.80 -6.76
C ILE A 2 -12.23 7.59 -8.07
N ARG A 3 -11.06 8.09 -8.49
CA ARG A 3 -10.91 8.82 -9.76
C ARG A 3 -11.36 7.99 -10.96
N GLU A 4 -11.01 6.71 -11.00
CA GLU A 4 -11.43 5.77 -12.06
C GLU A 4 -12.95 5.55 -12.07
N VAL A 5 -13.58 5.52 -10.89
CA VAL A 5 -15.04 5.32 -10.76
C VAL A 5 -15.83 6.54 -11.25
N ILE A 6 -15.27 7.74 -11.09
CA ILE A 6 -15.92 9.02 -11.50
C ILE A 6 -15.43 9.54 -12.86
N GLU A 7 -14.43 8.89 -13.47
CA GLU A 7 -13.90 9.27 -14.77
C GLU A 7 -15.01 9.27 -15.85
N GLY A 8 -15.09 10.35 -16.60
CA GLY A 8 -16.13 10.54 -17.60
C GLY A 8 -17.51 10.95 -17.04
N THR A 9 -17.61 11.22 -15.73
CA THR A 9 -18.81 11.76 -15.09
C THR A 9 -18.61 13.25 -14.73
N GLU A 10 -19.71 13.93 -14.36
CA GLU A 10 -19.65 15.31 -13.83
C GLU A 10 -19.37 15.37 -12.31
N ILE A 11 -19.09 14.22 -11.66
CA ILE A 11 -18.91 14.10 -10.23
C ILE A 11 -17.46 14.43 -9.89
N THR A 12 -17.23 15.39 -9.00
CA THR A 12 -15.89 15.70 -8.53
C THR A 12 -15.42 14.71 -7.46
N PHE A 13 -14.10 14.62 -7.30
CA PHE A 13 -13.49 13.80 -6.25
C PHE A 13 -13.99 14.21 -4.86
N GLU A 14 -14.09 15.51 -4.60
CA GLU A 14 -14.57 16.08 -3.33
C GLU A 14 -16.02 15.66 -3.07
N GLN A 15 -16.90 15.75 -4.06
CA GLN A 15 -18.30 15.32 -3.93
C GLN A 15 -18.40 13.84 -3.60
N PHE A 16 -17.58 13.00 -4.23
CA PHE A 16 -17.58 11.58 -3.95
C PHE A 16 -17.08 11.29 -2.52
N VAL A 17 -15.99 11.91 -2.09
CA VAL A 17 -15.43 11.74 -0.75
C VAL A 17 -16.37 12.24 0.33
N GLU A 18 -16.97 13.40 0.15
CA GLU A 18 -17.96 13.94 1.09
C GLU A 18 -19.14 12.98 1.30
N LYS A 19 -19.68 12.43 0.21
CA LYS A 19 -20.76 11.47 0.29
C LYS A 19 -20.33 10.14 0.92
N LYS A 20 -19.13 9.69 0.67
CA LYS A 20 -18.54 8.51 1.30
C LYS A 20 -18.42 8.70 2.82
N ILE A 21 -17.93 9.85 3.28
CA ILE A 21 -17.87 10.20 4.71
C ILE A 21 -19.26 10.24 5.34
N PHE A 22 -20.24 10.80 4.63
CA PHE A 22 -21.63 10.82 5.10
C PHE A 22 -22.19 9.42 5.37
N PHE A 23 -21.96 8.45 4.47
CA PHE A 23 -22.43 7.07 4.68
C PHE A 23 -21.62 6.34 5.74
N ALA A 24 -20.31 6.57 5.84
CA ALA A 24 -19.46 6.00 6.88
C ALA A 24 -19.92 6.40 8.29
N LYS A 25 -20.29 7.67 8.49
CA LYS A 25 -20.86 8.16 9.76
C LYS A 25 -22.18 7.50 10.14
N GLN A 26 -22.88 6.86 9.21
CA GLN A 26 -24.12 6.10 9.45
C GLN A 26 -23.89 4.59 9.61
N ASN A 27 -22.63 4.14 9.77
CA ASN A 27 -22.24 2.72 9.80
C ASN A 27 -22.71 1.92 8.58
N LYS A 28 -22.79 2.55 7.41
CA LYS A 28 -23.14 1.90 6.15
C LYS A 28 -21.87 1.55 5.36
N PRO A 29 -21.92 0.56 4.45
CA PRO A 29 -20.81 0.26 3.55
C PRO A 29 -20.54 1.42 2.58
N ALA A 30 -19.73 2.39 3.02
CA ALA A 30 -19.61 3.73 2.47
C ALA A 30 -19.32 3.76 0.96
N ASP A 31 -18.42 2.89 0.47
CA ASP A 31 -18.10 2.85 -0.96
C ASP A 31 -19.29 2.39 -1.81
N LEU A 32 -19.96 1.32 -1.39
CA LEU A 32 -21.11 0.77 -2.11
C LEU A 32 -22.28 1.75 -2.14
N GLU A 33 -22.58 2.38 -1.00
CA GLU A 33 -23.68 3.34 -0.90
C GLU A 33 -23.38 4.62 -1.69
N THR A 34 -22.13 5.07 -1.73
CA THR A 34 -21.71 6.22 -2.52
C THR A 34 -21.82 5.94 -4.03
N ILE A 35 -21.37 4.76 -4.47
CA ILE A 35 -21.52 4.32 -5.86
C ILE A 35 -23.00 4.26 -6.27
N LYS A 36 -23.84 3.68 -5.43
CA LYS A 36 -25.29 3.62 -5.65
C LYS A 36 -25.94 5.01 -5.68
N PHE A 37 -25.55 5.89 -4.74
CA PHE A 37 -26.10 7.24 -4.65
C PHE A 37 -25.86 8.05 -5.92
N PHE A 38 -24.69 7.93 -6.52
CA PHE A 38 -24.36 8.62 -7.78
C PHE A 38 -24.76 7.84 -9.02
N GLY A 39 -25.38 6.66 -8.89
CA GLY A 39 -25.76 5.81 -10.03
C GLY A 39 -24.56 5.28 -10.81
N LEU A 40 -23.40 5.19 -10.19
CA LEU A 40 -22.16 4.73 -10.83
C LEU A 40 -22.16 3.22 -10.94
N THR A 41 -21.65 2.72 -12.06
CA THR A 41 -21.32 1.30 -12.18
C THR A 41 -19.99 1.04 -11.48
N LYS A 42 -19.97 0.02 -10.61
CA LYS A 42 -18.71 -0.42 -10.02
C LYS A 42 -17.80 -0.91 -11.14
N THR A 43 -16.76 -0.14 -11.45
CA THR A 43 -15.72 -0.62 -12.37
C THR A 43 -15.10 -1.88 -11.76
N SER A 44 -15.27 -3.00 -12.45
CA SER A 44 -14.58 -4.22 -12.08
C SER A 44 -13.08 -3.98 -12.28
N TRP A 45 -12.30 -4.32 -11.24
CA TRP A 45 -10.85 -4.35 -11.40
C TRP A 45 -10.52 -5.41 -12.46
N HIS A 46 -9.95 -4.97 -13.57
CA HIS A 46 -9.51 -5.88 -14.63
C HIS A 46 -8.10 -6.34 -14.29
N LYS A 47 -7.97 -7.60 -13.85
CA LYS A 47 -6.66 -8.22 -13.56
C LYS A 47 -5.69 -8.15 -14.74
N GLU A 48 -6.23 -8.07 -15.94
CA GLU A 48 -5.50 -8.00 -17.20
C GLU A 48 -4.73 -6.68 -17.37
N ASP A 49 -5.16 -5.62 -16.68
CA ASP A 49 -4.54 -4.29 -16.74
C ASP A 49 -3.44 -4.11 -15.68
N GLU A 50 -3.31 -5.05 -14.74
CA GLU A 50 -2.26 -4.99 -13.72
C GLU A 50 -0.87 -5.16 -14.37
N ARG A 51 0.05 -4.29 -14.00
CA ARG A 51 1.45 -4.34 -14.45
C ARG A 51 2.37 -4.07 -13.27
N LEU A 52 3.51 -4.71 -13.26
CA LEU A 52 4.59 -4.33 -12.36
C LEU A 52 5.23 -3.02 -12.84
N PHE A 53 5.70 -2.21 -11.91
CA PHE A 53 6.63 -1.14 -12.26
C PHE A 53 7.91 -1.73 -12.84
N PRO A 54 8.58 -1.04 -13.77
CA PRO A 54 9.73 -1.59 -14.49
C PRO A 54 10.88 -2.05 -13.60
N ASP A 55 11.07 -1.39 -12.46
CA ASP A 55 12.13 -1.61 -11.48
C ASP A 55 11.77 -2.62 -10.37
N THR A 56 10.52 -3.13 -10.33
CA THR A 56 10.03 -4.00 -9.24
C THR A 56 10.86 -5.25 -9.04
N ILE A 57 11.09 -6.02 -10.11
CA ILE A 57 11.77 -7.32 -10.00
C ILE A 57 13.23 -7.15 -9.55
N GLU A 58 13.92 -6.16 -10.10
CA GLU A 58 15.31 -5.90 -9.76
C GLU A 58 15.46 -5.40 -8.32
N CYS A 59 14.55 -4.52 -7.88
CA CYS A 59 14.51 -4.04 -6.51
C CYS A 59 14.26 -5.20 -5.53
N LEU A 60 13.21 -5.99 -5.72
CA LEU A 60 12.89 -7.13 -4.86
C LEU A 60 14.06 -8.14 -4.80
N LYS A 61 14.67 -8.44 -5.93
CA LYS A 61 15.83 -9.34 -6.02
C LYS A 61 17.03 -8.82 -5.23
N LYS A 62 17.30 -7.51 -5.24
CA LYS A 62 18.38 -6.90 -4.47
C LYS A 62 18.09 -6.92 -2.99
N LEU A 63 16.90 -6.44 -2.58
CA LEU A 63 16.52 -6.34 -1.18
C LEU A 63 16.40 -7.71 -0.50
N HIS A 64 15.85 -8.72 -1.18
CA HIS A 64 15.67 -10.08 -0.63
C HIS A 64 17.00 -10.78 -0.26
N ARG A 65 18.15 -10.29 -0.72
CA ARG A 65 19.45 -10.82 -0.29
C ARG A 65 19.82 -10.46 1.14
N TYR A 66 19.26 -9.35 1.65
CA TYR A 66 19.63 -8.76 2.94
C TYR A 66 18.48 -8.69 3.92
N TYR A 67 17.25 -8.66 3.43
CA TYR A 67 16.04 -8.43 4.22
C TYR A 67 14.97 -9.47 3.93
N LYS A 68 14.13 -9.74 4.93
CA LYS A 68 12.83 -10.39 4.72
C LYS A 68 11.88 -9.37 4.10
N ILE A 69 11.14 -9.79 3.08
CA ILE A 69 10.17 -8.93 2.39
C ILE A 69 8.76 -9.38 2.71
N GLY A 70 7.97 -8.46 3.27
CA GLY A 70 6.55 -8.64 3.53
C GLY A 70 5.68 -7.81 2.60
N ILE A 71 4.51 -8.34 2.24
CA ILE A 71 3.44 -7.60 1.55
C ILE A 71 2.26 -7.44 2.50
N ILE A 72 1.81 -6.21 2.70
CA ILE A 72 0.55 -5.88 3.40
C ILE A 72 -0.37 -5.19 2.39
N ALA A 73 -1.44 -5.85 1.98
CA ALA A 73 -2.28 -5.38 0.88
C ALA A 73 -3.79 -5.39 1.21
N ASN A 74 -4.48 -4.30 0.84
CA ASN A 74 -5.94 -4.29 0.81
C ASN A 74 -6.40 -4.93 -0.51
N GLN A 75 -6.51 -6.26 -0.52
CA GLN A 75 -6.75 -7.06 -1.71
C GLN A 75 -7.83 -8.13 -1.49
N SER A 76 -8.45 -8.58 -2.60
CA SER A 76 -9.32 -9.75 -2.63
C SER A 76 -8.51 -11.04 -2.41
N LEU A 77 -9.22 -12.15 -2.16
CA LEU A 77 -8.61 -13.49 -2.06
C LEU A 77 -7.73 -13.82 -3.28
N GLY A 78 -6.71 -14.65 -3.06
CA GLY A 78 -5.79 -15.10 -4.10
C GLY A 78 -4.59 -14.17 -4.30
N SER A 79 -4.16 -13.47 -3.25
CA SER A 79 -3.02 -12.56 -3.33
C SER A 79 -1.70 -13.27 -3.66
N LYS A 80 -1.47 -14.47 -3.13
CA LYS A 80 -0.27 -15.26 -3.42
C LYS A 80 -0.21 -15.70 -4.87
N GLU A 81 -1.31 -16.24 -5.40
CA GLU A 81 -1.43 -16.68 -6.80
C GLU A 81 -1.18 -15.51 -7.78
N ARG A 82 -1.62 -14.31 -7.39
CA ARG A 82 -1.35 -13.10 -8.16
C ARG A 82 0.14 -12.73 -8.16
N LEU A 83 0.81 -12.75 -7.01
CA LEU A 83 2.25 -12.52 -6.91
C LEU A 83 3.05 -13.56 -7.66
N GLU A 84 2.58 -14.81 -7.68
CA GLU A 84 3.19 -15.90 -8.46
C GLU A 84 3.04 -15.66 -9.96
N THR A 85 1.87 -15.25 -10.44
CA THR A 85 1.63 -14.87 -11.84
C THR A 85 2.58 -13.78 -12.32
N PHE A 86 2.91 -12.82 -11.45
CA PHE A 86 3.92 -11.80 -11.73
C PHE A 86 5.38 -12.29 -11.58
N GLY A 87 5.58 -13.52 -11.11
CA GLY A 87 6.92 -14.09 -10.90
C GLY A 87 7.70 -13.48 -9.75
N ILE A 88 7.04 -12.77 -8.85
CA ILE A 88 7.68 -12.07 -7.72
C ILE A 88 7.49 -12.77 -6.37
N LEU A 89 6.58 -13.75 -6.26
CA LEU A 89 6.32 -14.46 -5.00
C LEU A 89 7.58 -15.08 -4.39
N LYS A 90 8.54 -15.53 -5.21
CA LYS A 90 9.83 -16.09 -4.77
C LYS A 90 10.74 -15.13 -4.00
N TYR A 91 10.45 -13.84 -4.02
CA TYR A 91 11.17 -12.80 -3.28
C TYR A 91 10.39 -12.32 -2.04
N ILE A 92 9.22 -12.91 -1.77
CA ILE A 92 8.31 -12.47 -0.71
C ILE A 92 8.25 -13.55 0.37
N ASP A 93 8.65 -13.19 1.59
CA ASP A 93 8.65 -14.08 2.75
C ASP A 93 7.29 -14.11 3.47
N VAL A 94 6.58 -12.98 3.48
CA VAL A 94 5.30 -12.82 4.18
C VAL A 94 4.27 -12.15 3.27
N VAL A 95 3.07 -12.73 3.19
CA VAL A 95 1.92 -12.11 2.52
C VAL A 95 0.76 -12.01 3.50
N VAL A 96 0.28 -10.77 3.69
CA VAL A 96 -0.87 -10.43 4.53
C VAL A 96 -1.84 -9.61 3.70
N ALA A 97 -2.98 -10.19 3.36
CA ALA A 97 -3.98 -9.53 2.53
C ALA A 97 -5.33 -9.44 3.24
N SER A 98 -5.98 -8.30 3.11
CA SER A 98 -7.16 -7.94 3.89
C SER A 98 -8.32 -8.93 3.80
N ALA A 99 -8.56 -9.53 2.63
CA ALA A 99 -9.63 -10.49 2.46
C ALA A 99 -9.34 -11.85 3.13
N GLU A 100 -8.06 -12.19 3.30
CA GLU A 100 -7.62 -13.42 3.94
C GLU A 100 -7.59 -13.28 5.46
N GLU A 101 -7.31 -12.06 5.96
CA GLU A 101 -7.18 -11.77 7.39
C GLU A 101 -8.48 -11.24 8.03
N GLY A 102 -9.45 -10.83 7.23
CA GLY A 102 -10.65 -10.16 7.72
C GLY A 102 -10.41 -8.76 8.30
N VAL A 103 -9.23 -8.19 8.10
CA VAL A 103 -8.83 -6.85 8.54
C VAL A 103 -8.07 -6.15 7.42
N ALA A 104 -8.25 -4.83 7.29
CA ALA A 104 -7.70 -4.05 6.18
C ALA A 104 -7.00 -2.79 6.69
N LYS A 105 -5.96 -2.33 6.01
CA LYS A 105 -5.36 -1.01 6.25
C LYS A 105 -6.45 0.07 6.12
N PRO A 106 -6.53 1.05 6.99
CA PRO A 106 -5.52 1.50 7.95
C PRO A 106 -5.60 0.85 9.36
N ASP A 107 -6.36 -0.21 9.56
CA ASP A 107 -6.43 -0.89 10.86
C ASP A 107 -5.04 -1.44 11.25
N LYS A 108 -4.54 -1.04 12.42
CA LYS A 108 -3.20 -1.39 12.92
C LYS A 108 -2.98 -2.91 13.07
N ARG A 109 -4.04 -3.66 13.32
CA ARG A 109 -3.98 -5.12 13.49
C ARG A 109 -3.37 -5.83 12.29
N ILE A 110 -3.53 -5.30 11.07
CA ILE A 110 -2.96 -5.93 9.87
C ILE A 110 -1.42 -5.84 9.87
N PHE A 111 -0.85 -4.77 10.42
CA PHE A 111 0.61 -4.59 10.59
C PHE A 111 1.13 -5.53 11.68
N GLU A 112 0.42 -5.67 12.80
CA GLU A 112 0.76 -6.60 13.88
C GLU A 112 0.80 -8.06 13.37
N ILE A 113 -0.18 -8.46 12.56
CA ILE A 113 -0.20 -9.78 11.91
C ILE A 113 1.04 -9.97 11.03
N ALA A 114 1.42 -8.95 10.26
CA ALA A 114 2.59 -9.03 9.39
C ALA A 114 3.89 -9.17 10.19
N LEU A 115 4.08 -8.38 11.24
CA LEU A 115 5.24 -8.46 12.15
C LEU A 115 5.34 -9.83 12.80
N GLN A 116 4.22 -10.35 13.32
CA GLN A 116 4.16 -11.67 13.93
C GLN A 116 4.57 -12.78 12.93
N ARG A 117 4.08 -12.73 11.71
CA ARG A 117 4.43 -13.70 10.66
C ARG A 117 5.87 -13.59 10.19
N ALA A 118 6.39 -12.37 10.13
CA ALA A 118 7.79 -12.14 9.83
C ALA A 118 8.72 -12.59 10.96
N GLY A 119 8.21 -12.72 12.19
CA GLY A 119 8.98 -13.01 13.37
C GLY A 119 9.98 -11.90 13.70
N CYS A 120 9.60 -10.64 13.46
CA CYS A 120 10.41 -9.47 13.75
C CYS A 120 9.68 -8.52 14.69
N LYS A 121 10.45 -7.67 15.36
CA LYS A 121 9.94 -6.59 16.21
C LYS A 121 9.63 -5.37 15.35
N LEU A 122 8.90 -4.44 15.93
CA LEU A 122 8.49 -3.19 15.30
C LEU A 122 9.70 -2.36 14.84
N GLU A 123 10.70 -2.22 15.71
CA GLU A 123 11.94 -1.48 15.45
C GLU A 123 12.87 -2.11 14.41
N GLU A 124 12.59 -3.35 14.01
CA GLU A 124 13.32 -4.10 12.98
C GLU A 124 12.62 -4.05 11.62
N ALA A 125 11.47 -3.37 11.54
CA ALA A 125 10.64 -3.34 10.36
C ALA A 125 10.50 -1.92 9.81
N VAL A 126 10.36 -1.84 8.49
CA VAL A 126 10.13 -0.60 7.76
C VAL A 126 8.88 -0.75 6.90
N MET A 127 7.95 0.18 7.01
CA MET A 127 6.81 0.25 6.09
C MET A 127 7.16 1.09 4.87
N VAL A 128 7.06 0.49 3.70
CA VAL A 128 7.17 1.19 2.41
C VAL A 128 5.80 1.22 1.77
N GLY A 129 5.27 2.40 1.48
CA GLY A 129 3.94 2.54 0.90
C GLY A 129 3.75 3.81 0.09
N ASP A 130 2.77 3.80 -0.81
CA ASP A 130 2.44 4.93 -1.67
C ASP A 130 1.29 5.79 -1.13
N ARG A 131 0.54 5.27 -0.15
CA ARG A 131 -0.63 5.94 0.41
C ARG A 131 -0.36 6.47 1.81
N LEU A 132 -0.48 7.79 1.97
CA LEU A 132 -0.35 8.43 3.28
C LEU A 132 -1.39 7.89 4.28
N ASP A 133 -2.66 7.84 3.90
CA ASP A 133 -3.79 7.45 4.76
C ASP A 133 -3.82 5.96 5.14
N ASN A 134 -3.34 5.08 4.28
CA ASN A 134 -3.44 3.63 4.47
C ASN A 134 -2.12 2.97 4.88
N ASP A 135 -0.99 3.57 4.52
CA ASP A 135 0.32 2.98 4.72
C ASP A 135 1.13 3.75 5.76
N ILE A 136 1.30 5.05 5.55
CA ILE A 136 2.20 5.88 6.36
C ILE A 136 1.59 6.22 7.72
N VAL A 137 0.38 6.81 7.74
CA VAL A 137 -0.29 7.20 9.00
C VAL A 137 -0.41 6.04 9.98
N PRO A 138 -0.99 4.86 9.62
CA PRO A 138 -1.13 3.78 10.58
C PRO A 138 0.19 3.15 11.01
N ALA A 139 1.22 3.19 10.16
CA ALA A 139 2.57 2.73 10.51
C ALA A 139 3.25 3.72 11.49
N ASN A 140 3.15 5.02 11.26
CA ASN A 140 3.62 6.06 12.18
C ASN A 140 2.94 5.98 13.55
N GLU A 141 1.61 5.77 13.55
CA GLU A 141 0.83 5.64 14.79
C GLU A 141 1.26 4.46 15.70
N ILE A 142 1.86 3.42 15.14
CA ILE A 142 2.44 2.31 15.91
C ILE A 142 3.94 2.46 16.16
N GLY A 143 4.58 3.51 15.61
CA GLY A 143 6.01 3.79 15.77
C GLY A 143 6.92 2.98 14.84
N MET A 144 6.42 2.51 13.71
CA MET A 144 7.23 1.86 12.68
C MET A 144 7.95 2.91 11.84
N TYR A 145 9.19 2.66 11.45
CA TYR A 145 9.89 3.50 10.46
C TYR A 145 9.17 3.47 9.12
N THR A 146 8.98 4.62 8.49
CA THR A 146 8.16 4.75 7.27
C THR A 146 8.93 5.33 6.10
N ILE A 147 8.71 4.76 4.92
CA ILE A 147 9.21 5.28 3.65
C ILE A 147 8.02 5.51 2.73
N TRP A 148 7.76 6.76 2.36
CA TRP A 148 6.77 7.08 1.36
C TRP A 148 7.36 7.00 -0.04
N ILE A 149 6.80 6.12 -0.89
CA ILE A 149 7.20 6.00 -2.27
C ILE A 149 6.21 6.74 -3.18
N LYS A 150 6.70 7.75 -3.91
CA LYS A 150 5.88 8.63 -4.77
C LYS A 150 5.62 8.00 -6.14
N GLN A 151 4.99 6.83 -6.12
CA GLN A 151 4.60 6.11 -7.34
C GLN A 151 3.07 5.93 -7.43
N GLY A 152 2.58 5.59 -8.61
CA GLY A 152 1.18 5.28 -8.83
C GLY A 152 0.26 6.50 -8.74
N ASN A 153 -0.98 6.25 -8.33
CA ASN A 153 -2.05 7.26 -8.32
C ASN A 153 -1.93 8.29 -7.19
N TRP A 154 -1.06 8.07 -6.21
CA TRP A 154 -0.92 8.90 -5.02
C TRP A 154 0.39 9.68 -4.98
N LYS A 155 1.18 9.66 -6.05
CA LYS A 155 2.48 10.31 -6.15
C LYS A 155 2.46 11.83 -5.92
N ASP A 156 1.33 12.48 -6.19
CA ASP A 156 1.14 13.92 -6.05
C ASP A 156 0.45 14.29 -4.72
N ALA A 157 0.30 13.33 -3.79
CA ALA A 157 -0.21 13.62 -2.45
C ALA A 157 0.74 14.58 -1.72
N CYS A 158 0.17 15.42 -0.85
CA CYS A 158 0.93 16.35 -0.03
C CYS A 158 0.60 16.08 1.44
N PRO A 159 1.58 15.66 2.26
CA PRO A 159 1.38 15.52 3.70
C PRO A 159 0.97 16.85 4.32
N THR A 160 -0.12 16.88 5.07
CA THR A 160 -0.68 18.07 5.73
C THR A 160 -0.62 17.99 7.24
N GLU A 161 -0.52 16.77 7.79
CA GLU A 161 -0.48 16.51 9.22
C GLU A 161 0.83 15.81 9.62
N GLU A 162 1.19 15.87 10.89
CA GLU A 162 2.43 15.28 11.41
C GLU A 162 2.51 13.78 11.15
N LEU A 163 1.41 13.05 11.35
CA LEU A 163 1.36 11.61 11.11
C LEU A 163 1.43 11.21 9.63
N GLU A 164 1.22 12.14 8.71
CA GLU A 164 1.39 11.94 7.27
C GLU A 164 2.86 12.12 6.82
N GLN A 165 3.72 12.68 7.68
CA GLN A 165 5.15 12.80 7.40
C GLN A 165 5.81 11.43 7.52
N SER A 166 6.45 10.97 6.47
CA SER A 166 7.29 9.77 6.49
C SER A 166 8.70 10.10 6.96
N ASP A 167 9.40 9.12 7.54
CA ASP A 167 10.81 9.29 7.92
C ASP A 167 11.71 9.48 6.69
N MET A 168 11.32 8.90 5.56
CA MET A 168 12.02 9.03 4.27
C MET A 168 11.00 9.08 3.13
N THR A 169 11.36 9.78 2.06
CA THR A 169 10.58 9.82 0.81
C THR A 169 11.47 9.45 -0.36
N VAL A 170 10.94 8.61 -1.26
CA VAL A 170 11.63 8.20 -2.50
C VAL A 170 10.68 8.29 -3.69
N GLU A 171 11.21 8.52 -4.88
CA GLU A 171 10.41 8.67 -6.09
C GLU A 171 10.05 7.33 -6.75
N ASN A 172 10.88 6.28 -6.56
CA ASN A 172 10.69 4.96 -7.19
C ASN A 172 11.43 3.86 -6.44
N LEU A 173 11.21 2.60 -6.88
CA LEU A 173 11.84 1.43 -6.25
C LEU A 173 13.36 1.37 -6.48
N SER A 174 13.87 1.94 -7.56
CA SER A 174 15.32 2.01 -7.79
C SER A 174 15.99 2.89 -6.73
N GLU A 175 15.45 4.08 -6.48
CA GLU A 175 15.93 4.99 -5.44
C GLU A 175 15.79 4.36 -4.04
N LEU A 176 14.66 3.66 -3.76
CA LEU A 176 14.49 2.91 -2.51
C LEU A 176 15.66 1.93 -2.28
N CYS A 177 16.02 1.16 -3.32
CA CYS A 177 17.15 0.23 -3.23
C CYS A 177 18.48 0.93 -2.96
N GLU A 178 18.75 2.04 -3.63
CA GLU A 178 19.96 2.82 -3.43
C GLU A 178 20.03 3.33 -1.98
N MET A 179 18.96 3.93 -1.48
CA MET A 179 18.93 4.50 -0.14
C MET A 179 19.08 3.45 0.98
N ILE A 180 18.46 2.27 0.81
CA ILE A 180 18.52 1.21 1.83
C ILE A 180 19.84 0.43 1.79
N LEU A 181 20.43 0.22 0.61
CA LEU A 181 21.61 -0.64 0.44
C LEU A 181 22.95 0.11 0.49
N LEU A 182 22.98 1.42 0.24
CA LEU A 182 24.22 2.23 0.30
C LEU A 182 25.04 2.05 1.59
N PRO A 183 24.43 1.94 2.79
CA PRO A 183 25.20 1.72 4.02
C PRO A 183 25.85 0.33 4.10
N LEU A 184 25.35 -0.67 3.35
CA LEU A 184 25.81 -2.05 3.40
C LEU A 184 27.00 -2.32 2.49
N ASP A 185 27.10 -1.60 1.36
CA ASP A 185 28.20 -1.77 0.41
C ASP A 185 29.52 -1.09 0.86
N VAL A 186 29.44 -0.17 1.83
CA VAL A 186 30.62 0.54 2.40
C VAL A 186 31.35 -0.27 3.47
N SER A 187 30.74 -1.34 4.01
CA SER A 187 31.31 -2.20 5.05
C SER A 187 31.94 -3.49 4.51
N GLY A 188 32.06 -3.63 3.20
CA GLY A 188 32.61 -4.80 2.51
C GLY A 188 34.02 -4.58 1.94
N ASN A 189 34.98 -4.16 2.78
CA ASN A 189 36.42 -4.26 2.53
C ASN A 189 37.13 -4.84 3.72
#